data_46888efd23713e87bb1668e64eaf67fc
#
_entry.id   46888efd23713e87bb1668e64eaf67fc
#
_cell.length_a   1.000
_cell.length_b   1.000
_cell.length_c   1.000
_cell.angle_alpha   90.00
_cell.angle_beta   90.00
_cell.angle_gamma   90.00
#
_symmetry.space_group_name_H-M   'P 1'
#
loop_
_entity.id
_entity.type
_entity.pdbx_description
1 polymer ?
#
loop_
_entity_poly.entity_id
_entity_poly.type
_entity_poly.pdbx_seq_one_letter_code
_entity_poly.pdbx_strand_id
1 'polypeptide(L)'
;MAAMTMLGSVVISSALPAINRHFEDILIQSGANMQTNFTLAHLDILVRLVLTLPAIFVVILSPFAGILMDKLGKLKFVFPAMIVWTLAGVSGFFLNDIYAILTSRAIFGMATAFIMTGASALLGDYYSRGGFNRRENALSLQGFFCAVGGAVFISIAGFVSSYSWRYPFLVYGLGILITLIAMIYLFEPRKFKFYNHTKIEEKTNYWKFFPIYFIGFFIMVVYYISPTQLPYYIEEHLGLDPKFIGISMSISALCYGIFSLSYKYIMRFLSIKMIYIATLFIVGCSFLILFLIDDFIAVLFALALLGMGGGIMLVNNTAYLFSICPENARARAYGILASCIFLGQFLSPIISQPIVRQLGLVDAFLIWAILNFIVCIVFLFLKQR
;
A
#
# COMPACT_ATOMS: atom_id res chain seq x y z
N MET A 1 10.41 6.70 10.67
CA MET A 1 10.21 5.23 10.56
C MET A 1 8.91 4.88 9.84
N ALA A 2 7.74 5.18 10.40
CA ALA A 2 6.47 4.83 9.77
C ALA A 2 6.29 5.42 8.35
N ALA A 3 6.74 6.65 8.11
CA ALA A 3 6.72 7.25 6.78
C ALA A 3 7.57 6.48 5.74
N MET A 4 8.63 5.76 6.16
CA MET A 4 9.43 4.94 5.24
C MET A 4 8.61 3.82 4.59
N THR A 5 7.64 3.26 5.30
CA THR A 5 6.82 2.17 4.76
C THR A 5 5.92 2.66 3.62
N MET A 6 5.37 3.88 3.74
CA MET A 6 4.59 4.51 2.66
C MET A 6 5.47 4.98 1.50
N LEU A 7 6.67 5.52 1.80
CA LEU A 7 7.69 5.82 0.81
C LEU A 7 7.99 4.60 -0.08
N GLY A 8 8.08 3.43 0.54
CA GLY A 8 8.40 2.17 -0.14
C GLY A 8 7.38 1.73 -1.17
N SER A 9 6.13 2.10 -0.98
CA SER A 9 5.03 1.47 -1.70
C SER A 9 4.54 2.22 -2.95
N VAL A 10 4.88 3.51 -3.15
CA VAL A 10 4.28 4.29 -4.25
C VAL A 10 5.25 5.22 -4.99
N VAL A 11 6.45 5.48 -4.44
CA VAL A 11 7.42 6.44 -5.01
C VAL A 11 7.80 6.14 -6.46
N ILE A 12 7.96 4.86 -6.81
CA ILE A 12 8.36 4.44 -8.18
C ILE A 12 7.18 4.52 -9.17
N SER A 13 5.94 4.70 -8.72
CA SER A 13 4.79 4.68 -9.63
C SER A 13 4.91 5.69 -10.77
N SER A 14 5.46 6.88 -10.50
CA SER A 14 5.68 7.92 -11.52
C SER A 14 6.73 7.57 -12.58
N ALA A 15 7.57 6.57 -12.32
CA ALA A 15 8.61 6.13 -13.26
C ALA A 15 8.21 4.89 -14.06
N LEU A 16 7.10 4.20 -13.73
CA LEU A 16 6.73 2.93 -14.36
C LEU A 16 6.63 3.01 -15.89
N PRO A 17 5.98 4.01 -16.53
CA PRO A 17 5.92 4.08 -17.98
C PRO A 17 7.31 4.25 -18.63
N ALA A 18 8.15 5.09 -18.04
CA ALA A 18 9.50 5.31 -18.54
C ALA A 18 10.43 4.10 -18.34
N ILE A 19 10.27 3.35 -17.24
CA ILE A 19 10.94 2.07 -17.04
C ILE A 19 10.50 1.07 -18.12
N ASN A 20 9.20 0.98 -18.39
CA ASN A 20 8.66 0.07 -19.39
C ASN A 20 9.27 0.36 -20.76
N ARG A 21 9.22 1.59 -21.22
CA ARG A 21 9.82 2.02 -22.52
C ARG A 21 11.30 1.70 -22.58
N HIS A 22 12.07 2.00 -21.52
CA HIS A 22 13.52 1.73 -21.50
C HIS A 22 13.84 0.25 -21.73
N PHE A 23 13.11 -0.65 -21.07
CA PHE A 23 13.35 -2.09 -21.22
C PHE A 23 12.75 -2.66 -22.52
N GLU A 24 11.68 -2.07 -23.06
CA GLU A 24 11.16 -2.36 -24.39
C GLU A 24 12.19 -2.04 -25.48
N ASP A 25 12.81 -0.84 -25.40
CA ASP A 25 13.87 -0.41 -26.33
C ASP A 25 15.06 -1.38 -26.31
N ILE A 26 15.49 -1.83 -25.13
CA ILE A 26 16.56 -2.82 -24.98
C ILE A 26 16.18 -4.16 -25.62
N LEU A 27 14.94 -4.62 -25.44
CA LEU A 27 14.45 -5.87 -26.05
C LEU A 27 14.41 -5.76 -27.58
N ILE A 28 13.97 -4.63 -28.12
CA ILE A 28 13.92 -4.38 -29.57
C ILE A 28 15.34 -4.37 -30.15
N GLN A 29 16.28 -3.68 -29.50
CA GLN A 29 17.67 -3.61 -29.94
C GLN A 29 18.41 -4.94 -29.86
N SER A 30 18.04 -5.81 -28.93
CA SER A 30 18.65 -7.14 -28.80
C SER A 30 18.24 -8.15 -29.87
N GLY A 31 17.40 -7.73 -30.84
CA GLY A 31 16.96 -8.60 -31.94
C GLY A 31 16.05 -9.75 -31.49
N ALA A 32 15.52 -9.69 -30.29
CA ALA A 32 14.50 -10.62 -29.82
C ALA A 32 13.33 -10.55 -30.81
N ASN A 33 13.19 -11.63 -31.61
CA ASN A 33 12.14 -11.71 -32.63
C ASN A 33 10.80 -11.29 -32.02
N MET A 34 10.16 -10.28 -32.60
CA MET A 34 8.85 -9.75 -32.21
C MET A 34 7.70 -10.78 -32.28
N GLN A 35 8.00 -12.07 -32.45
CA GLN A 35 7.00 -13.12 -32.44
C GLN A 35 6.33 -13.34 -31.07
N THR A 36 6.66 -12.55 -30.07
CA THR A 36 6.11 -12.80 -28.76
C THR A 36 5.46 -11.55 -28.15
N ASN A 37 4.19 -11.33 -28.47
CA ASN A 37 3.22 -10.68 -27.57
C ASN A 37 3.39 -11.17 -26.12
N PHE A 38 3.93 -12.35 -25.93
CA PHE A 38 4.27 -12.98 -24.68
C PHE A 38 5.47 -12.32 -23.99
N THR A 39 6.53 -11.91 -24.71
CA THR A 39 7.73 -11.27 -24.09
C THR A 39 7.43 -9.86 -23.62
N LEU A 40 6.71 -9.07 -24.42
CA LEU A 40 6.22 -7.74 -24.01
C LEU A 40 5.21 -7.86 -22.87
N ALA A 41 4.36 -8.89 -22.93
CA ALA A 41 3.42 -9.21 -21.89
C ALA A 41 4.10 -9.50 -20.54
N HIS A 42 5.19 -10.22 -20.57
CA HIS A 42 5.98 -10.50 -19.38
C HIS A 42 6.65 -9.23 -18.85
N LEU A 43 7.23 -8.41 -19.72
CA LEU A 43 7.89 -7.17 -19.32
C LEU A 43 6.94 -6.23 -18.60
N ASP A 44 5.76 -6.01 -19.13
CA ASP A 44 4.72 -5.18 -18.50
C ASP A 44 4.39 -5.60 -17.06
N ILE A 45 4.27 -6.90 -16.81
CA ILE A 45 4.01 -7.43 -15.47
C ILE A 45 5.25 -7.23 -14.60
N LEU A 46 6.45 -7.53 -15.11
CA LEU A 46 7.71 -7.39 -14.36
C LEU A 46 7.93 -5.93 -13.93
N VAL A 47 7.67 -4.97 -14.82
CA VAL A 47 7.80 -3.54 -14.50
C VAL A 47 6.82 -3.13 -13.40
N ARG A 48 5.57 -3.57 -13.44
CA ARG A 48 4.59 -3.27 -12.38
C ARG A 48 4.94 -3.99 -11.07
N LEU A 49 5.57 -5.16 -11.14
CA LEU A 49 6.06 -5.88 -9.97
C LEU A 49 7.21 -5.13 -9.27
N VAL A 50 7.97 -4.27 -9.96
CA VAL A 50 8.95 -3.38 -9.30
C VAL A 50 8.30 -2.58 -8.16
N LEU A 51 7.03 -2.20 -8.32
CA LEU A 51 6.28 -1.48 -7.30
C LEU A 51 5.67 -2.43 -6.24
N THR A 52 5.10 -3.56 -6.64
CA THR A 52 4.24 -4.36 -5.77
C THR A 52 4.93 -5.59 -5.17
N LEU A 53 6.06 -6.03 -5.72
CA LEU A 53 6.82 -7.18 -5.22
C LEU A 53 7.22 -7.06 -3.73
N PRO A 54 7.60 -5.89 -3.19
CA PRO A 54 7.89 -5.77 -1.77
C PRO A 54 6.76 -6.25 -0.86
N ALA A 55 5.50 -6.11 -1.29
CA ALA A 55 4.34 -6.46 -0.47
C ALA A 55 4.27 -7.96 -0.13
N ILE A 56 4.65 -8.85 -1.07
CA ILE A 56 4.63 -10.30 -0.78
C ILE A 56 5.66 -10.68 0.28
N PHE A 57 6.83 -10.02 0.29
CA PHE A 57 7.84 -10.24 1.33
C PHE A 57 7.40 -9.71 2.69
N VAL A 58 6.61 -8.64 2.72
CA VAL A 58 5.96 -8.17 3.96
C VAL A 58 4.99 -9.22 4.48
N VAL A 59 4.16 -9.81 3.62
CA VAL A 59 3.22 -10.90 4.02
C VAL A 59 3.96 -12.07 4.65
N ILE A 60 5.02 -12.54 3.97
CA ILE A 60 5.74 -13.74 4.40
C ILE A 60 6.56 -13.49 5.68
N LEU A 61 7.24 -12.35 5.77
CA LEU A 61 8.25 -12.13 6.80
C LEU A 61 7.74 -11.39 8.04
N SER A 62 6.64 -10.62 7.97
CA SER A 62 6.15 -9.89 9.15
C SER A 62 5.85 -10.76 10.36
N PRO A 63 5.26 -11.96 10.24
CA PRO A 63 5.06 -12.85 11.39
C PRO A 63 6.37 -13.30 12.04
N PHE A 64 7.37 -13.63 11.20
CA PHE A 64 8.70 -14.04 11.69
C PHE A 64 9.46 -12.86 12.32
N ALA A 65 9.37 -11.67 11.71
CA ALA A 65 9.97 -10.45 12.23
C ALA A 65 9.43 -10.13 13.64
N GLY A 66 8.12 -10.25 13.86
CA GLY A 66 7.51 -10.06 15.17
C GLY A 66 8.07 -11.00 16.22
N ILE A 67 8.09 -12.31 15.94
CA ILE A 67 8.61 -13.32 16.88
C ILE A 67 10.09 -13.09 17.21
N LEU A 68 10.90 -12.74 16.20
CA LEU A 68 12.33 -12.52 16.36
C LEU A 68 12.62 -11.28 17.18
N MET A 69 11.92 -10.19 16.93
CA MET A 69 12.02 -8.92 17.66
C MET A 69 11.59 -9.05 19.12
N ASP A 70 10.53 -9.82 19.40
CA ASP A 70 10.06 -10.05 20.78
C ASP A 70 11.08 -10.85 21.59
N LYS A 71 11.81 -11.76 20.96
CA LYS A 71 12.83 -12.58 21.64
C LYS A 71 14.14 -11.84 21.87
N LEU A 72 14.66 -11.18 20.85
CA LEU A 72 16.04 -10.68 20.80
C LEU A 72 16.17 -9.16 20.98
N GLY A 73 15.07 -8.43 20.99
CA GLY A 73 15.01 -6.98 21.02
C GLY A 73 14.66 -6.37 19.67
N LYS A 74 13.96 -5.24 19.68
CA LYS A 74 13.36 -4.64 18.48
C LYS A 74 14.37 -3.82 17.69
N LEU A 75 15.13 -2.96 18.37
CA LEU A 75 16.06 -2.04 17.70
C LEU A 75 17.22 -2.75 17.01
N LYS A 76 17.61 -3.94 17.51
CA LYS A 76 18.66 -4.78 16.88
C LYS A 76 18.34 -5.20 15.45
N PHE A 77 17.03 -5.29 15.10
CA PHE A 77 16.57 -5.64 13.75
C PHE A 77 16.13 -4.42 12.98
N VAL A 78 15.54 -3.43 13.65
CA VAL A 78 15.01 -2.22 13.01
C VAL A 78 16.14 -1.39 12.37
N PHE A 79 17.23 -1.11 13.08
CA PHE A 79 18.30 -0.28 12.52
C PHE A 79 18.99 -0.91 11.31
N PRO A 80 19.43 -2.18 11.35
CA PRO A 80 19.96 -2.83 10.16
C PRO A 80 18.95 -2.88 9.01
N ALA A 81 17.67 -3.15 9.32
CA ALA A 81 16.63 -3.13 8.30
C ALA A 81 16.45 -1.76 7.65
N MET A 82 16.54 -0.65 8.39
CA MET A 82 16.47 0.70 7.83
C MET A 82 17.65 0.99 6.89
N ILE A 83 18.86 0.53 7.24
CA ILE A 83 20.04 0.66 6.37
C ILE A 83 19.86 -0.17 5.10
N VAL A 84 19.50 -1.46 5.23
CA VAL A 84 19.27 -2.36 4.09
C VAL A 84 18.15 -1.82 3.20
N TRP A 85 17.07 -1.31 3.76
CA TRP A 85 15.98 -0.68 3.06
C TRP A 85 16.44 0.49 2.20
N THR A 86 17.28 1.36 2.76
CA THR A 86 17.80 2.53 2.05
C THR A 86 18.73 2.11 0.92
N LEU A 87 19.68 1.19 1.18
CA LEU A 87 20.60 0.70 0.17
C LEU A 87 19.89 -0.03 -0.97
N ALA A 88 18.97 -0.94 -0.64
CA ALA A 88 18.16 -1.64 -1.63
C ALA A 88 17.20 -0.68 -2.36
N GLY A 89 16.72 0.39 -1.69
CA GLY A 89 15.93 1.45 -2.32
C GLY A 89 16.72 2.19 -3.39
N VAL A 90 17.90 2.67 -3.04
CA VAL A 90 18.76 3.46 -3.93
C VAL A 90 19.42 2.62 -5.02
N SER A 91 19.65 1.32 -4.80
CA SER A 91 20.36 0.46 -5.77
C SER A 91 19.72 0.45 -7.16
N GLY A 92 18.38 0.62 -7.26
CA GLY A 92 17.70 0.69 -8.55
C GLY A 92 18.16 1.84 -9.46
N PHE A 93 18.81 2.88 -8.90
CA PHE A 93 19.44 3.94 -9.68
C PHE A 93 20.62 3.44 -10.52
N PHE A 94 21.37 2.47 -10.02
CA PHE A 94 22.59 1.95 -10.64
C PHE A 94 22.35 0.68 -11.49
N LEU A 95 21.20 0.03 -11.33
CA LEU A 95 20.90 -1.24 -11.98
C LEU A 95 20.34 -1.02 -13.39
N ASN A 96 20.80 -1.86 -14.34
CA ASN A 96 20.42 -1.82 -15.75
C ASN A 96 19.63 -3.05 -16.19
N ASP A 97 19.40 -4.01 -15.31
CA ASP A 97 18.66 -5.23 -15.57
C ASP A 97 17.39 -5.28 -14.72
N ILE A 98 16.25 -5.66 -15.35
CA ILE A 98 14.95 -5.72 -14.67
C ILE A 98 14.93 -6.75 -13.55
N TYR A 99 15.60 -7.89 -13.71
CA TYR A 99 15.67 -8.93 -12.68
C TYR A 99 16.53 -8.50 -11.51
N ALA A 100 17.62 -7.75 -11.76
CA ALA A 100 18.43 -7.16 -10.71
C ALA A 100 17.63 -6.11 -9.91
N ILE A 101 16.83 -5.28 -10.59
CA ILE A 101 15.91 -4.34 -9.94
C ILE A 101 14.88 -5.11 -9.10
N LEU A 102 14.25 -6.15 -9.61
CA LEU A 102 13.29 -6.96 -8.86
C LEU A 102 13.93 -7.63 -7.64
N THR A 103 15.17 -8.12 -7.77
CA THR A 103 15.92 -8.68 -6.63
C THR A 103 16.14 -7.61 -5.55
N SER A 104 16.51 -6.38 -5.96
CA SER A 104 16.62 -5.27 -5.00
C SER A 104 15.28 -4.95 -4.33
N ARG A 105 14.15 -5.04 -5.06
CA ARG A 105 12.80 -4.87 -4.50
C ARG A 105 12.41 -5.97 -3.54
N ALA A 106 12.85 -7.22 -3.77
CA ALA A 106 12.66 -8.31 -2.83
C ALA A 106 13.38 -8.03 -1.50
N ILE A 107 14.67 -7.64 -1.55
CA ILE A 107 15.46 -7.26 -0.36
C ILE A 107 14.84 -6.06 0.35
N PHE A 108 14.40 -5.07 -0.42
CA PHE A 108 13.68 -3.91 0.09
C PHE A 108 12.38 -4.30 0.83
N GLY A 109 11.61 -5.23 0.28
CA GLY A 109 10.40 -5.78 0.91
C GLY A 109 10.68 -6.53 2.22
N MET A 110 11.75 -7.33 2.25
CA MET A 110 12.21 -7.98 3.47
C MET A 110 12.53 -6.95 4.57
N ALA A 111 13.29 -5.92 4.25
CA ALA A 111 13.61 -4.85 5.19
C ALA A 111 12.35 -4.08 5.63
N THR A 112 11.40 -3.83 4.72
CA THR A 112 10.12 -3.18 5.02
C THR A 112 9.31 -3.96 6.06
N ALA A 113 9.29 -5.30 5.98
CA ALA A 113 8.61 -6.15 6.95
C ALA A 113 9.13 -5.92 8.38
N PHE A 114 10.45 -5.84 8.55
CA PHE A 114 11.05 -5.57 9.87
C PHE A 114 10.78 -4.14 10.33
N ILE A 115 10.90 -3.15 9.46
CA ILE A 115 10.63 -1.74 9.82
C ILE A 115 9.19 -1.55 10.25
N MET A 116 8.23 -2.08 9.49
CA MET A 116 6.80 -1.93 9.73
C MET A 116 6.38 -2.61 11.04
N THR A 117 6.79 -3.86 11.21
CA THR A 117 6.51 -4.63 12.43
C THR A 117 7.15 -3.98 13.64
N GLY A 118 8.41 -3.55 13.52
CA GLY A 118 9.16 -2.90 14.60
C GLY A 118 8.60 -1.53 14.96
N ALA A 119 8.18 -0.71 13.97
CA ALA A 119 7.58 0.59 14.22
C ALA A 119 6.30 0.48 15.05
N SER A 120 5.39 -0.41 14.63
CA SER A 120 4.12 -0.62 15.32
C SER A 120 4.31 -1.22 16.73
N ALA A 121 5.26 -2.14 16.87
CA ALA A 121 5.56 -2.77 18.16
C ALA A 121 6.23 -1.78 19.14
N LEU A 122 7.19 -0.96 18.69
CA LEU A 122 7.83 0.07 19.52
C LEU A 122 6.81 1.13 19.97
N LEU A 123 5.94 1.58 19.07
CA LEU A 123 4.89 2.52 19.39
C LEU A 123 3.94 1.94 20.46
N GLY A 124 3.54 0.68 20.30
CA GLY A 124 2.74 -0.03 21.29
C GLY A 124 3.39 -0.08 22.67
N ASP A 125 4.70 -0.32 22.74
CA ASP A 125 5.44 -0.41 23.99
C ASP A 125 5.65 0.94 24.67
N TYR A 126 6.01 1.98 23.89
CA TYR A 126 6.24 3.33 24.44
C TYR A 126 4.98 3.89 25.12
N TYR A 127 3.82 3.62 24.57
CA TYR A 127 2.54 4.16 25.06
C TYR A 127 1.74 3.17 25.89
N SER A 128 2.29 1.98 26.20
CA SER A 128 1.61 0.95 27.00
C SER A 128 1.19 1.42 28.40
N ARG A 129 1.96 2.34 29.01
CA ARG A 129 1.69 2.91 30.35
C ARG A 129 0.72 4.10 30.34
N GLY A 130 0.43 4.69 29.20
CA GLY A 130 -0.33 5.93 29.09
C GLY A 130 -1.85 5.77 29.04
N GLY A 131 -2.35 4.53 29.18
CA GLY A 131 -3.77 4.22 29.00
C GLY A 131 -4.17 4.12 27.52
N PHE A 132 -5.40 3.65 27.29
CA PHE A 132 -5.95 3.36 25.96
C PHE A 132 -5.92 4.61 25.03
N ASN A 133 -6.35 5.76 25.55
CA ASN A 133 -6.43 7.01 24.77
C ASN A 133 -5.07 7.51 24.23
N ARG A 134 -3.98 7.35 25.00
CA ARG A 134 -2.64 7.77 24.57
C ARG A 134 -2.10 6.89 23.44
N ARG A 135 -2.36 5.57 23.52
CA ARG A 135 -1.95 4.63 22.47
C ARG A 135 -2.70 4.89 21.17
N GLU A 136 -4.00 5.12 21.24
CA GLU A 136 -4.81 5.44 20.05
C GLU A 136 -4.38 6.76 19.40
N ASN A 137 -4.13 7.81 20.19
CA ASN A 137 -3.62 9.06 19.66
C ASN A 137 -2.25 8.90 18.97
N ALA A 138 -1.36 8.08 19.52
CA ALA A 138 -0.06 7.82 18.91
C ALA A 138 -0.17 7.05 17.59
N LEU A 139 -1.07 6.07 17.49
CA LEU A 139 -1.35 5.34 16.24
C LEU A 139 -2.01 6.24 15.19
N SER A 140 -2.91 7.12 15.61
CA SER A 140 -3.53 8.11 14.72
C SER A 140 -2.50 9.10 14.18
N LEU A 141 -1.60 9.58 15.03
CA LEU A 141 -0.50 10.46 14.65
C LEU A 141 0.48 9.76 13.69
N GLN A 142 0.78 8.47 13.92
CA GLN A 142 1.55 7.65 12.98
C GLN A 142 0.89 7.62 11.62
N GLY A 143 -0.42 7.36 11.54
CA GLY A 143 -1.19 7.35 10.29
C GLY A 143 -1.13 8.69 9.55
N PHE A 144 -1.26 9.80 10.28
CA PHE A 144 -1.15 11.14 9.73
C PHE A 144 0.24 11.40 9.12
N PHE A 145 1.32 11.12 9.84
CA PHE A 145 2.67 11.27 9.30
C PHE A 145 2.98 10.33 8.14
N CYS A 146 2.38 9.14 8.11
CA CYS A 146 2.46 8.25 6.95
C CYS A 146 1.81 8.88 5.72
N ALA A 147 0.61 9.45 5.85
CA ALA A 147 -0.11 10.05 4.75
C ALA A 147 0.58 11.31 4.22
N VAL A 148 0.94 12.25 5.11
CA VAL A 148 1.64 13.49 4.75
C VAL A 148 3.02 13.20 4.18
N GLY A 149 3.80 12.33 4.84
CA GLY A 149 5.11 11.91 4.36
C GLY A 149 5.01 11.23 3.00
N GLY A 150 4.04 10.33 2.83
CA GLY A 150 3.76 9.68 1.55
C GLY A 150 3.48 10.68 0.44
N ALA A 151 2.57 11.64 0.68
CA ALA A 151 2.22 12.67 -0.29
C ALA A 151 3.42 13.53 -0.71
N VAL A 152 4.22 13.99 0.25
CA VAL A 152 5.43 14.79 -0.03
C VAL A 152 6.43 14.00 -0.87
N PHE A 153 6.72 12.76 -0.47
CA PHE A 153 7.71 11.95 -1.18
C PHE A 153 7.25 11.53 -2.58
N ILE A 154 5.95 11.27 -2.76
CA ILE A 154 5.39 10.95 -4.09
C ILE A 154 5.45 12.18 -5.00
N SER A 155 5.16 13.39 -4.48
CA SER A 155 5.31 14.63 -5.24
C SER A 155 6.75 14.85 -5.69
N ILE A 156 7.72 14.68 -4.78
CA ILE A 156 9.16 14.78 -5.11
C ILE A 156 9.55 13.75 -6.18
N ALA A 157 9.11 12.50 -6.02
CA ALA A 157 9.39 11.44 -6.97
C ALA A 157 8.81 11.74 -8.36
N GLY A 158 7.57 12.22 -8.42
CA GLY A 158 6.95 12.64 -9.68
C GLY A 158 7.72 13.75 -10.37
N PHE A 159 8.17 14.76 -9.61
CA PHE A 159 8.97 15.85 -10.15
C PHE A 159 10.32 15.37 -10.69
N VAL A 160 11.06 14.56 -9.94
CA VAL A 160 12.37 14.07 -10.40
C VAL A 160 12.25 13.01 -11.51
N SER A 161 11.12 12.31 -11.62
CA SER A 161 10.81 11.39 -12.72
C SER A 161 10.80 12.08 -14.10
N SER A 162 10.44 13.38 -14.16
CA SER A 162 10.45 14.15 -15.41
C SER A 162 11.85 14.30 -16.01
N TYR A 163 12.90 14.15 -15.21
CA TYR A 163 14.29 14.20 -15.70
C TYR A 163 14.83 12.83 -16.09
N SER A 164 14.53 11.78 -15.29
CA SER A 164 14.94 10.41 -15.57
C SER A 164 14.15 9.43 -14.70
N TRP A 165 13.78 8.27 -15.28
CA TRP A 165 13.14 7.18 -14.55
C TRP A 165 13.98 6.62 -13.38
N ARG A 166 15.28 6.90 -13.35
CA ARG A 166 16.21 6.45 -12.30
C ARG A 166 16.15 7.33 -11.04
N TYR A 167 15.87 8.62 -11.18
CA TYR A 167 15.93 9.58 -10.07
C TYR A 167 14.95 9.30 -8.92
N PRO A 168 13.73 8.78 -9.12
CA PRO A 168 12.87 8.36 -8.03
C PRO A 168 13.51 7.36 -7.07
N PHE A 169 14.44 6.52 -7.54
CA PHE A 169 15.19 5.62 -6.66
C PHE A 169 16.10 6.36 -5.66
N LEU A 170 16.59 7.54 -6.00
CA LEU A 170 17.41 8.35 -5.09
C LEU A 170 16.59 8.92 -3.93
N VAL A 171 15.26 9.07 -4.07
CA VAL A 171 14.39 9.54 -2.99
C VAL A 171 14.46 8.59 -1.78
N TYR A 172 14.70 7.30 -2.00
CA TYR A 172 14.93 6.35 -0.91
C TYR A 172 16.19 6.65 -0.09
N GLY A 173 17.14 7.42 -0.64
CA GLY A 173 18.33 7.90 0.07
C GLY A 173 18.01 8.76 1.30
N LEU A 174 16.83 9.41 1.32
CA LEU A 174 16.33 10.11 2.51
C LEU A 174 16.14 9.17 3.70
N GLY A 175 16.06 7.87 3.47
CA GLY A 175 16.06 6.85 4.50
C GLY A 175 17.30 6.90 5.41
N ILE A 176 18.47 7.36 4.91
CA ILE A 176 19.67 7.56 5.72
C ILE A 176 19.42 8.61 6.81
N LEU A 177 18.86 9.75 6.44
CA LEU A 177 18.54 10.83 7.39
C LEU A 177 17.54 10.35 8.44
N ILE A 178 16.50 9.64 8.01
CA ILE A 178 15.49 9.08 8.91
C ILE A 178 16.14 8.05 9.85
N THR A 179 17.07 7.25 9.35
CA THR A 179 17.81 6.25 10.16
C THR A 179 18.67 6.91 11.21
N LEU A 180 19.43 7.96 10.85
CA LEU A 180 20.26 8.72 11.80
C LEU A 180 19.41 9.36 12.90
N ILE A 181 18.29 9.99 12.53
CA ILE A 181 17.35 10.55 13.51
C ILE A 181 16.77 9.44 14.40
N ALA A 182 16.42 8.30 13.82
CA ALA A 182 15.89 7.18 14.57
C ALA A 182 16.89 6.62 15.58
N MET A 183 18.19 6.53 15.21
CA MET A 183 19.27 6.09 16.13
C MET A 183 19.45 7.01 17.34
N ILE A 184 19.17 8.31 17.18
CA ILE A 184 19.29 9.29 18.28
C ILE A 184 18.09 9.21 19.24
N TYR A 185 16.88 9.06 18.71
CA TYR A 185 15.66 9.21 19.49
C TYR A 185 15.01 7.89 19.93
N LEU A 186 15.26 6.77 19.25
CA LEU A 186 14.66 5.50 19.60
C LEU A 186 15.52 4.78 20.65
N PHE A 187 14.85 4.25 21.67
CA PHE A 187 15.45 3.43 22.71
C PHE A 187 14.73 2.09 22.84
N GLU A 188 15.44 1.05 23.27
CA GLU A 188 14.82 -0.25 23.50
C GLU A 188 13.96 -0.20 24.77
N PRO A 189 12.64 -0.40 24.66
CA PRO A 189 11.78 -0.39 25.85
C PRO A 189 12.13 -1.58 26.75
N ARG A 190 12.18 -1.33 28.07
CA ARG A 190 12.41 -2.42 29.05
C ARG A 190 11.31 -3.47 28.87
N LYS A 191 11.70 -4.75 28.71
CA LYS A 191 10.75 -5.85 28.58
C LYS A 191 9.91 -5.92 29.86
N PHE A 192 8.63 -5.60 29.77
CA PHE A 192 7.68 -5.99 30.78
C PHE A 192 7.35 -7.45 30.55
N LYS A 193 7.59 -8.29 31.55
CA LYS A 193 6.96 -9.61 31.64
C LYS A 193 5.47 -9.35 31.79
N PHE A 194 4.73 -9.37 30.67
CA PHE A 194 3.29 -9.52 30.79
C PHE A 194 3.04 -10.80 31.58
N TYR A 195 2.40 -10.66 32.71
CA TYR A 195 1.90 -11.77 33.49
C TYR A 195 1.09 -12.63 32.53
N ASN A 196 1.47 -13.90 32.44
CA ASN A 196 0.70 -14.88 31.68
C ASN A 196 -0.71 -14.90 32.25
N HIS A 197 -1.64 -14.20 31.62
CA HIS A 197 -3.03 -14.58 31.76
C HIS A 197 -3.12 -15.99 31.22
N THR A 198 -3.42 -16.92 32.10
CA THR A 198 -3.79 -18.31 31.81
C THR A 198 -4.69 -18.30 30.58
N LYS A 199 -4.11 -18.69 29.46
CA LYS A 199 -4.82 -18.83 28.20
C LYS A 199 -5.79 -19.99 28.35
N ILE A 200 -7.05 -19.69 28.59
CA ILE A 200 -8.11 -20.53 28.09
C ILE A 200 -8.11 -20.27 26.58
N GLU A 201 -7.45 -21.14 25.82
CA GLU A 201 -7.49 -21.14 24.35
C GLU A 201 -8.90 -21.61 23.94
N GLU A 202 -9.87 -20.70 23.96
CA GLU A 202 -11.04 -20.91 23.12
C GLU A 202 -10.56 -20.96 21.68
N LYS A 203 -10.75 -22.10 21.01
CA LYS A 203 -10.42 -22.29 19.59
C LYS A 203 -11.26 -21.33 18.74
N THR A 204 -10.77 -20.10 18.56
CA THR A 204 -11.45 -19.12 17.72
C THR A 204 -11.40 -19.60 16.26
N ASN A 205 -12.57 -19.78 15.66
CA ASN A 205 -12.66 -20.13 14.25
C ASN A 205 -12.46 -18.87 13.37
N TYR A 206 -11.25 -18.68 12.87
CA TYR A 206 -10.88 -17.51 12.03
C TYR A 206 -11.59 -17.49 10.68
N TRP A 207 -12.13 -18.59 10.19
CA TRP A 207 -12.93 -18.65 8.95
C TRP A 207 -14.22 -17.86 9.03
N LYS A 208 -14.75 -17.59 10.23
CA LYS A 208 -15.91 -16.71 10.42
C LYS A 208 -15.65 -15.28 9.94
N PHE A 209 -14.39 -14.84 9.92
CA PHE A 209 -13.97 -13.51 9.50
C PHE A 209 -13.60 -13.45 8.02
N PHE A 210 -13.75 -14.54 7.27
CA PHE A 210 -13.39 -14.62 5.84
C PHE A 210 -13.98 -13.47 5.00
N PRO A 211 -15.26 -13.05 5.15
CA PRO A 211 -15.79 -11.92 4.39
C PRO A 211 -15.01 -10.61 4.62
N ILE A 212 -14.53 -10.38 5.85
CA ILE A 212 -13.75 -9.18 6.19
C ILE A 212 -12.35 -9.27 5.56
N TYR A 213 -11.74 -10.45 5.58
CA TYR A 213 -10.45 -10.71 4.94
C TYR A 213 -10.54 -10.53 3.43
N PHE A 214 -11.60 -11.07 2.82
CA PHE A 214 -11.85 -10.94 1.38
C PHE A 214 -12.04 -9.47 0.97
N ILE A 215 -12.82 -8.71 1.73
CA ILE A 215 -13.00 -7.27 1.48
C ILE A 215 -11.68 -6.52 1.62
N GLY A 216 -10.88 -6.80 2.64
CA GLY A 216 -9.55 -6.21 2.80
C GLY A 216 -8.63 -6.49 1.62
N PHE A 217 -8.65 -7.72 1.11
CA PHE A 217 -7.96 -8.12 -0.11
C PHE A 217 -8.49 -7.37 -1.34
N PHE A 218 -9.80 -7.41 -1.58
CA PHE A 218 -10.47 -6.78 -2.73
C PHE A 218 -10.18 -5.28 -2.82
N ILE A 219 -10.34 -4.57 -1.70
CA ILE A 219 -10.08 -3.13 -1.63
C ILE A 219 -8.65 -2.80 -2.04
N MET A 220 -7.67 -3.59 -1.59
CA MET A 220 -6.27 -3.36 -1.93
C MET A 220 -5.95 -3.71 -3.38
N VAL A 221 -6.59 -4.72 -3.95
CA VAL A 221 -6.52 -4.96 -5.41
C VAL A 221 -6.98 -3.73 -6.16
N VAL A 222 -8.15 -3.20 -5.80
CA VAL A 222 -8.77 -2.04 -6.46
C VAL A 222 -7.97 -0.75 -6.23
N TYR A 223 -7.54 -0.48 -5.00
CA TYR A 223 -6.77 0.72 -4.66
C TYR A 223 -5.42 0.78 -5.41
N TYR A 224 -4.75 -0.38 -5.54
CA TYR A 224 -3.44 -0.46 -6.20
C TYR A 224 -3.50 -0.43 -7.74
N ILE A 225 -4.68 -0.42 -8.35
CA ILE A 225 -4.84 -0.10 -9.77
C ILE A 225 -4.36 1.33 -10.04
N SER A 226 -4.64 2.26 -9.12
CA SER A 226 -4.18 3.64 -9.26
C SER A 226 -2.65 3.74 -9.42
N PRO A 227 -1.79 3.32 -8.49
CA PRO A 227 -0.35 3.45 -8.66
C PRO A 227 0.26 2.54 -9.74
N THR A 228 -0.45 1.54 -10.25
CA THR A 228 0.07 0.61 -11.26
C THR A 228 -0.40 0.89 -12.68
N GLN A 229 -1.57 1.49 -12.87
CA GLN A 229 -2.17 1.74 -14.18
C GLN A 229 -2.30 3.22 -14.51
N LEU A 230 -2.59 4.07 -13.53
CA LEU A 230 -2.82 5.50 -13.76
C LEU A 230 -1.58 6.26 -14.28
N PRO A 231 -0.32 5.89 -13.92
CA PRO A 231 0.85 6.49 -14.55
C PRO A 231 0.84 6.39 -16.08
N TYR A 232 0.44 5.24 -16.62
CA TYR A 232 0.29 5.03 -18.07
C TYR A 232 -0.85 5.85 -18.65
N TYR A 233 -1.98 5.97 -17.93
CA TYR A 233 -3.09 6.82 -18.34
C TYR A 233 -2.69 8.29 -18.45
N ILE A 234 -1.96 8.81 -17.46
CA ILE A 234 -1.54 10.23 -17.43
C ILE A 234 -0.48 10.51 -18.50
N GLU A 235 0.49 9.62 -18.68
CA GLU A 235 1.64 9.86 -19.57
C GLU A 235 1.35 9.46 -21.01
N GLU A 236 0.74 8.28 -21.25
CA GLU A 236 0.55 7.75 -22.59
C GLU A 236 -0.80 8.13 -23.21
N HIS A 237 -1.88 8.23 -22.40
CA HIS A 237 -3.20 8.59 -22.92
C HIS A 237 -3.44 10.10 -22.88
N LEU A 238 -3.12 10.79 -21.78
CA LEU A 238 -3.27 12.24 -21.68
C LEU A 238 -2.05 13.03 -22.19
N GLY A 239 -0.91 12.38 -22.45
CA GLY A 239 0.32 13.03 -22.95
C GLY A 239 0.97 13.99 -21.97
N LEU A 240 0.78 13.80 -20.66
CA LEU A 240 1.25 14.72 -19.63
C LEU A 240 2.58 14.25 -19.01
N ASP A 241 3.37 15.21 -18.51
CA ASP A 241 4.63 14.95 -17.82
C ASP A 241 4.48 14.08 -16.57
N PRO A 242 5.48 13.25 -16.19
CA PRO A 242 5.48 12.44 -14.97
C PRO A 242 5.25 13.22 -13.66
N LYS A 243 5.55 14.53 -13.62
CA LYS A 243 5.23 15.38 -12.46
C LYS A 243 3.74 15.39 -12.11
N PHE A 244 2.86 15.29 -13.13
CA PHE A 244 1.40 15.24 -12.93
C PHE A 244 0.95 13.93 -12.28
N ILE A 245 1.68 12.82 -12.49
CA ILE A 245 1.47 11.56 -11.78
C ILE A 245 1.73 11.76 -10.28
N GLY A 246 2.86 12.39 -9.95
CA GLY A 246 3.21 12.69 -8.56
C GLY A 246 2.16 13.55 -7.84
N ILE A 247 1.68 14.62 -8.51
CA ILE A 247 0.63 15.51 -7.98
C ILE A 247 -0.66 14.72 -7.72
N SER A 248 -1.11 13.96 -8.70
CA SER A 248 -2.35 13.19 -8.64
C SER A 248 -2.33 12.17 -7.52
N MET A 249 -1.24 11.40 -7.40
CA MET A 249 -1.06 10.40 -6.33
C MET A 249 -0.97 11.04 -4.96
N SER A 250 -0.37 12.23 -4.85
CA SER A 250 -0.28 12.97 -3.58
C SER A 250 -1.64 13.43 -3.10
N ILE A 251 -2.52 13.87 -3.98
CA ILE A 251 -3.91 14.21 -3.65
C ILE A 251 -4.64 12.98 -3.10
N SER A 252 -4.49 11.82 -3.76
CA SER A 252 -5.07 10.57 -3.25
C SER A 252 -4.56 10.22 -1.86
N ALA A 253 -3.24 10.32 -1.62
CA ALA A 253 -2.63 10.03 -0.33
C ALA A 253 -3.08 10.99 0.78
N LEU A 254 -3.19 12.30 0.48
CA LEU A 254 -3.70 13.30 1.42
C LEU A 254 -5.17 13.06 1.77
N CYS A 255 -6.02 12.83 0.77
CA CYS A 255 -7.43 12.50 0.99
C CYS A 255 -7.57 11.22 1.80
N TYR A 256 -6.79 10.17 1.49
CA TYR A 256 -6.75 8.95 2.28
C TYR A 256 -6.45 9.22 3.76
N GLY A 257 -5.41 10.03 4.05
CA GLY A 257 -5.05 10.39 5.43
C GLY A 257 -6.14 11.19 6.14
N ILE A 258 -6.66 12.25 5.51
CA ILE A 258 -7.68 13.12 6.09
C ILE A 258 -8.96 12.34 6.40
N PHE A 259 -9.44 11.54 5.44
CA PHE A 259 -10.69 10.81 5.60
C PHE A 259 -10.56 9.59 6.50
N SER A 260 -9.39 8.98 6.62
CA SER A 260 -9.14 7.95 7.64
C SER A 260 -9.24 8.51 9.07
N LEU A 261 -8.75 9.74 9.31
CA LEU A 261 -8.90 10.43 10.59
C LEU A 261 -10.35 10.84 10.87
N SER A 262 -11.11 11.14 9.81
CA SER A 262 -12.52 11.54 9.90
C SER A 262 -13.45 10.38 10.23
N TYR A 263 -12.98 9.13 10.15
CA TYR A 263 -13.79 7.91 10.38
C TYR A 263 -14.57 7.95 11.70
N LYS A 264 -13.96 8.43 12.80
CA LYS A 264 -14.60 8.54 14.12
C LYS A 264 -15.85 9.44 14.13
N TYR A 265 -15.89 10.43 13.25
CA TYR A 265 -17.05 11.31 13.09
C TYR A 265 -18.11 10.66 12.20
N ILE A 266 -17.69 10.02 11.11
CA ILE A 266 -18.55 9.31 10.16
C ILE A 266 -19.33 8.18 10.85
N MET A 267 -18.66 7.42 11.73
CA MET A 267 -19.25 6.30 12.47
C MET A 267 -20.34 6.75 13.48
N ARG A 268 -20.46 8.06 13.79
CA ARG A 268 -21.54 8.58 14.62
C ARG A 268 -22.90 8.65 13.87
N PHE A 269 -22.85 8.76 12.56
CA PHE A 269 -24.02 8.94 11.71
C PHE A 269 -24.34 7.70 10.85
N LEU A 270 -23.32 6.91 10.51
CA LEU A 270 -23.46 5.76 9.62
C LEU A 270 -23.06 4.47 10.34
N SER A 271 -23.84 3.41 10.09
CA SER A 271 -23.47 2.07 10.53
C SER A 271 -22.29 1.52 9.71
N ILE A 272 -21.58 0.53 10.26
CA ILE A 272 -20.46 -0.15 9.59
C ILE A 272 -20.86 -0.60 8.16
N LYS A 273 -22.06 -1.16 8.00
CA LYS A 273 -22.61 -1.59 6.71
C LYS A 273 -22.80 -0.42 5.75
N MET A 274 -23.38 0.67 6.21
CA MET A 274 -23.60 1.87 5.38
C MET A 274 -22.27 2.50 4.94
N ILE A 275 -21.25 2.43 5.79
CA ILE A 275 -19.90 2.90 5.44
C ILE A 275 -19.31 2.05 4.33
N TYR A 276 -19.45 0.72 4.35
CA TYR A 276 -19.02 -0.15 3.24
C TYR A 276 -19.72 0.21 1.93
N ILE A 277 -21.04 0.39 1.97
CA ILE A 277 -21.84 0.75 0.79
C ILE A 277 -21.39 2.11 0.23
N ALA A 278 -21.29 3.13 1.09
CA ALA A 278 -20.90 4.48 0.68
C ALA A 278 -19.48 4.51 0.10
N THR A 279 -18.52 3.83 0.72
CA THR A 279 -17.15 3.82 0.25
C THR A 279 -16.96 3.04 -1.04
N LEU A 280 -17.60 1.88 -1.21
CA LEU A 280 -17.60 1.13 -2.47
C LEU A 280 -18.23 1.93 -3.60
N PHE A 281 -19.33 2.63 -3.32
CA PHE A 281 -19.99 3.51 -4.29
C PHE A 281 -19.06 4.66 -4.71
N ILE A 282 -18.40 5.34 -3.75
CA ILE A 282 -17.45 6.42 -4.01
C ILE A 282 -16.28 5.95 -4.86
N VAL A 283 -15.70 4.78 -4.53
CA VAL A 283 -14.62 4.17 -5.32
C VAL A 283 -15.09 3.79 -6.71
N GLY A 284 -16.29 3.24 -6.86
CA GLY A 284 -16.90 2.97 -8.16
C GLY A 284 -17.05 4.25 -9.00
N CYS A 285 -17.56 5.34 -8.41
CA CYS A 285 -17.65 6.64 -9.07
C CYS A 285 -16.28 7.19 -9.49
N SER A 286 -15.22 6.99 -8.68
CA SER A 286 -13.85 7.38 -9.03
C SER A 286 -13.40 6.74 -10.35
N PHE A 287 -13.56 5.43 -10.51
CA PHE A 287 -13.19 4.74 -11.75
C PHE A 287 -14.12 5.10 -12.92
N LEU A 288 -15.40 5.34 -12.66
CA LEU A 288 -16.35 5.78 -13.69
C LEU A 288 -15.97 7.16 -14.25
N ILE A 289 -15.50 8.08 -13.42
CA ILE A 289 -14.99 9.39 -13.85
C ILE A 289 -13.77 9.22 -14.76
N LEU A 290 -12.81 8.35 -14.40
CA LEU A 290 -11.63 8.06 -15.22
C LEU A 290 -12.00 7.43 -16.58
N PHE A 291 -13.12 6.73 -16.67
CA PHE A 291 -13.62 6.18 -17.92
C PHE A 291 -14.33 7.23 -18.79
N LEU A 292 -15.09 8.14 -18.19
CA LEU A 292 -16.00 9.05 -18.92
C LEU A 292 -15.32 10.36 -19.35
N ILE A 293 -14.26 10.81 -18.67
CA ILE A 293 -13.73 12.15 -18.81
C ILE A 293 -12.21 12.11 -18.96
N ASP A 294 -11.74 12.40 -20.17
CA ASP A 294 -10.33 12.47 -20.54
C ASP A 294 -9.75 13.86 -20.23
N ASP A 295 -9.73 14.22 -18.96
CA ASP A 295 -9.18 15.50 -18.49
C ASP A 295 -8.39 15.34 -17.19
N PHE A 296 -7.33 16.13 -17.02
CA PHE A 296 -6.48 16.07 -15.84
C PHE A 296 -7.19 16.49 -14.55
N ILE A 297 -8.10 17.46 -14.62
CA ILE A 297 -8.88 17.89 -13.44
C ILE A 297 -9.79 16.75 -12.98
N ALA A 298 -10.39 16.00 -13.92
CA ALA A 298 -11.18 14.81 -13.62
C ALA A 298 -10.32 13.72 -12.96
N VAL A 299 -9.08 13.52 -13.37
CA VAL A 299 -8.13 12.61 -12.71
C VAL A 299 -7.90 13.04 -11.27
N LEU A 300 -7.65 14.32 -10.99
CA LEU A 300 -7.44 14.82 -9.63
C LEU A 300 -8.67 14.56 -8.75
N PHE A 301 -9.86 14.83 -9.28
CA PHE A 301 -11.11 14.60 -8.56
C PHE A 301 -11.37 13.10 -8.33
N ALA A 302 -11.16 12.27 -9.33
CA ALA A 302 -11.28 10.82 -9.21
C ALA A 302 -10.33 10.26 -8.15
N LEU A 303 -9.08 10.70 -8.12
CA LEU A 303 -8.10 10.26 -7.14
C LEU A 303 -8.38 10.79 -5.72
N ALA A 304 -8.95 11.97 -5.59
CA ALA A 304 -9.46 12.46 -4.31
C ALA A 304 -10.55 11.55 -3.77
N LEU A 305 -11.52 11.13 -4.62
CA LEU A 305 -12.57 10.18 -4.26
C LEU A 305 -12.00 8.81 -3.91
N LEU A 306 -11.04 8.31 -4.69
CA LEU A 306 -10.39 7.02 -4.44
C LEU A 306 -9.66 7.04 -3.08
N GLY A 307 -8.92 8.10 -2.80
CA GLY A 307 -8.25 8.29 -1.51
C GLY A 307 -9.25 8.36 -0.35
N MET A 308 -10.32 9.13 -0.50
CA MET A 308 -11.40 9.23 0.48
C MET A 308 -12.01 7.86 0.78
N GLY A 309 -12.45 7.14 -0.26
CA GLY A 309 -13.04 5.81 -0.12
C GLY A 309 -12.09 4.80 0.51
N GLY A 310 -10.84 4.73 0.02
CA GLY A 310 -9.83 3.82 0.54
C GLY A 310 -9.47 4.06 2.01
N GLY A 311 -9.31 5.34 2.40
CA GLY A 311 -8.99 5.73 3.78
C GLY A 311 -10.08 5.36 4.79
N ILE A 312 -11.33 5.67 4.50
CA ILE A 312 -12.46 5.29 5.34
C ILE A 312 -12.61 3.78 5.41
N MET A 313 -12.51 3.11 4.27
CA MET A 313 -12.77 1.68 4.13
C MET A 313 -11.79 0.82 4.91
N LEU A 314 -10.50 1.15 4.89
CA LEU A 314 -9.48 0.39 5.62
C LEU A 314 -9.73 0.44 7.13
N VAL A 315 -10.08 1.63 7.64
CA VAL A 315 -10.39 1.82 9.07
C VAL A 315 -11.68 1.08 9.44
N ASN A 316 -12.72 1.19 8.60
CA ASN A 316 -13.99 0.50 8.80
C ASN A 316 -13.83 -1.03 8.84
N ASN A 317 -13.01 -1.58 7.94
CA ASN A 317 -12.75 -3.02 7.88
C ASN A 317 -12.05 -3.53 9.15
N THR A 318 -11.07 -2.77 9.64
CA THR A 318 -10.37 -3.08 10.89
C THR A 318 -11.28 -2.94 12.11
N ALA A 319 -12.09 -1.88 12.17
CA ALA A 319 -13.04 -1.64 13.24
C ALA A 319 -14.12 -2.75 13.30
N TYR A 320 -14.63 -3.18 12.14
CA TYR A 320 -15.57 -4.28 12.07
C TYR A 320 -14.96 -5.60 12.55
N LEU A 321 -13.73 -5.92 12.12
CA LEU A 321 -13.03 -7.10 12.62
C LEU A 321 -12.94 -7.08 14.15
N PHE A 322 -12.55 -5.98 14.74
CA PHE A 322 -12.38 -5.85 16.19
C PHE A 322 -13.70 -5.86 16.97
N SER A 323 -14.80 -5.44 16.34
CA SER A 323 -16.12 -5.48 17.00
C SER A 323 -16.66 -6.89 17.18
N ILE A 324 -16.31 -7.82 16.27
CA ILE A 324 -16.82 -9.22 16.30
C ILE A 324 -15.78 -10.24 16.76
N CYS A 325 -14.51 -9.84 16.85
CA CYS A 325 -13.42 -10.74 17.24
C CYS A 325 -13.18 -10.69 18.77
N PRO A 326 -13.11 -11.85 19.47
CA PRO A 326 -12.74 -11.91 20.87
C PRO A 326 -11.38 -11.25 21.13
N GLU A 327 -11.20 -10.61 22.29
CA GLU A 327 -10.00 -9.83 22.61
C GLU A 327 -8.70 -10.63 22.52
N ASN A 328 -8.72 -11.88 22.98
CA ASN A 328 -7.58 -12.79 22.95
C ASN A 328 -7.16 -13.21 21.52
N ALA A 329 -8.07 -13.11 20.52
CA ALA A 329 -7.84 -13.49 19.13
C ALA A 329 -7.56 -12.29 18.19
N ARG A 330 -7.76 -11.03 18.65
CA ARG A 330 -7.66 -9.81 17.83
C ARG A 330 -6.32 -9.67 17.13
N ALA A 331 -5.21 -9.90 17.83
CA ALA A 331 -3.89 -9.75 17.25
C ALA A 331 -3.67 -10.69 16.06
N ARG A 332 -4.07 -11.97 16.20
CA ARG A 332 -3.95 -12.97 15.13
C ARG A 332 -4.93 -12.69 13.99
N ALA A 333 -6.17 -12.32 14.29
CA ALA A 333 -7.17 -11.96 13.29
C ALA A 333 -6.72 -10.75 12.45
N TYR A 334 -6.16 -9.72 13.09
CA TYR A 334 -5.61 -8.56 12.41
C TYR A 334 -4.37 -8.90 11.56
N GLY A 335 -3.51 -9.79 12.04
CA GLY A 335 -2.38 -10.30 11.27
C GLY A 335 -2.81 -10.95 9.96
N ILE A 336 -3.88 -11.78 9.99
CA ILE A 336 -4.47 -12.39 8.78
C ILE A 336 -5.05 -11.31 7.87
N LEU A 337 -5.78 -10.33 8.41
CA LEU A 337 -6.31 -9.20 7.64
C LEU A 337 -5.19 -8.43 6.94
N ALA A 338 -4.13 -8.08 7.66
CA ALA A 338 -2.98 -7.38 7.10
C ALA A 338 -2.31 -8.20 5.97
N SER A 339 -2.17 -9.51 6.15
CA SER A 339 -1.66 -10.39 5.10
C SER A 339 -2.55 -10.37 3.85
N CYS A 340 -3.87 -10.39 4.00
CA CYS A 340 -4.81 -10.29 2.87
C CYS A 340 -4.71 -8.93 2.15
N ILE A 341 -4.54 -7.84 2.90
CA ILE A 341 -4.34 -6.48 2.38
C ILE A 341 -3.08 -6.43 1.51
N PHE A 342 -1.92 -6.85 2.03
CA PHE A 342 -0.66 -6.85 1.27
C PHE A 342 -0.66 -7.84 0.10
N LEU A 343 -1.35 -8.97 0.23
CA LEU A 343 -1.54 -9.92 -0.87
C LEU A 343 -2.36 -9.28 -2.00
N GLY A 344 -3.41 -8.52 -1.67
CA GLY A 344 -4.19 -7.74 -2.64
C GLY A 344 -3.33 -6.70 -3.36
N GLN A 345 -2.47 -5.99 -2.63
CA GLN A 345 -1.49 -5.06 -3.18
C GLN A 345 -0.56 -5.74 -4.20
N PHE A 346 0.01 -6.91 -3.84
CA PHE A 346 0.91 -7.66 -4.71
C PHE A 346 0.19 -8.18 -5.97
N LEU A 347 -1.00 -8.74 -5.82
CA LEU A 347 -1.76 -9.35 -6.92
C LEU A 347 -2.46 -8.32 -7.82
N SER A 348 -2.59 -7.07 -7.40
CA SER A 348 -3.30 -6.03 -8.17
C SER A 348 -2.84 -5.94 -9.63
N PRO A 349 -1.55 -5.78 -9.98
CA PRO A 349 -1.12 -5.72 -11.37
C PRO A 349 -1.29 -7.07 -12.10
N ILE A 350 -1.16 -8.20 -11.41
CA ILE A 350 -1.34 -9.53 -12.00
C ILE A 350 -2.79 -9.75 -12.43
N ILE A 351 -3.74 -9.23 -11.64
CA ILE A 351 -5.17 -9.34 -11.93
C ILE A 351 -5.61 -8.27 -12.95
N SER A 352 -5.11 -7.03 -12.83
CA SER A 352 -5.55 -5.92 -13.67
C SER A 352 -4.95 -5.93 -15.07
N GLN A 353 -3.69 -6.36 -15.23
CA GLN A 353 -2.99 -6.29 -16.51
C GLN A 353 -3.62 -7.12 -17.64
N PRO A 354 -4.11 -8.35 -17.42
CA PRO A 354 -4.85 -9.09 -18.46
C PRO A 354 -6.10 -8.35 -18.95
N ILE A 355 -6.81 -7.66 -18.05
CA ILE A 355 -8.01 -6.86 -18.40
C ILE A 355 -7.60 -5.68 -19.28
N VAL A 356 -6.57 -4.94 -18.87
CA VAL A 356 -6.04 -3.79 -19.63
C VAL A 356 -5.59 -4.20 -21.03
N ARG A 357 -4.96 -5.36 -21.18
CA ARG A 357 -4.51 -5.85 -22.48
C ARG A 357 -5.62 -6.22 -23.43
N GLN A 358 -6.70 -6.80 -22.91
CA GLN A 358 -7.81 -7.26 -23.74
C GLN A 358 -8.74 -6.13 -24.16
N LEU A 359 -8.97 -5.17 -23.26
CA LEU A 359 -9.99 -4.13 -23.43
C LEU A 359 -9.41 -2.73 -23.66
N GLY A 360 -8.13 -2.52 -23.32
CA GLY A 360 -7.54 -1.19 -23.26
C GLY A 360 -7.58 -0.61 -21.84
N LEU A 361 -6.78 0.42 -21.62
CA LEU A 361 -6.58 1.02 -20.29
C LEU A 361 -7.85 1.74 -19.79
N VAL A 362 -8.50 2.49 -20.67
CA VAL A 362 -9.69 3.30 -20.34
C VAL A 362 -10.89 2.37 -20.04
N ASP A 363 -11.13 1.39 -20.89
CA ASP A 363 -12.25 0.43 -20.71
C ASP A 363 -12.04 -0.44 -19.46
N ALA A 364 -10.80 -0.72 -19.08
CA ALA A 364 -10.50 -1.41 -17.84
C ALA A 364 -11.00 -0.64 -16.61
N PHE A 365 -11.00 0.70 -16.61
CA PHE A 365 -11.58 1.48 -15.52
C PHE A 365 -13.08 1.27 -15.38
N LEU A 366 -13.82 1.11 -16.49
CA LEU A 366 -15.24 0.78 -16.45
C LEU A 366 -15.49 -0.58 -15.77
N ILE A 367 -14.68 -1.60 -16.09
CA ILE A 367 -14.79 -2.92 -15.42
C ILE A 367 -14.64 -2.78 -13.90
N TRP A 368 -13.65 -1.99 -13.46
CA TRP A 368 -13.42 -1.77 -12.02
C TRP A 368 -14.53 -0.96 -11.37
N ALA A 369 -15.11 0.00 -12.06
CA ALA A 369 -16.32 0.72 -11.60
C ALA A 369 -17.49 -0.24 -11.41
N ILE A 370 -17.79 -1.07 -12.42
CA ILE A 370 -18.87 -2.06 -12.37
C ILE A 370 -18.66 -3.06 -11.23
N LEU A 371 -17.45 -3.59 -11.07
CA LEU A 371 -17.13 -4.54 -9.98
C LEU A 371 -17.37 -3.90 -8.60
N ASN A 372 -16.98 -2.64 -8.40
CA ASN A 372 -17.24 -1.94 -7.14
C ASN A 372 -18.74 -1.73 -6.90
N PHE A 373 -19.53 -1.38 -7.95
CA PHE A 373 -20.99 -1.25 -7.83
C PHE A 373 -21.67 -2.60 -7.56
N ILE A 374 -21.20 -3.70 -8.18
CA ILE A 374 -21.73 -5.05 -7.90
C ILE A 374 -21.50 -5.40 -6.42
N VAL A 375 -20.27 -5.20 -5.91
CA VAL A 375 -19.96 -5.48 -4.50
C VAL A 375 -20.78 -4.56 -3.59
N CYS A 376 -20.96 -3.30 -3.95
CA CYS A 376 -21.84 -2.35 -3.24
C CYS A 376 -23.28 -2.88 -3.14
N ILE A 377 -23.85 -3.37 -4.25
CA ILE A 377 -25.19 -3.95 -4.31
C ILE A 377 -25.28 -5.21 -3.45
N VAL A 378 -24.28 -6.09 -3.49
CA VAL A 378 -24.23 -7.28 -2.61
C VAL A 378 -24.31 -6.88 -1.15
N PHE A 379 -23.58 -5.83 -0.73
CA PHE A 379 -23.65 -5.31 0.64
C PHE A 379 -25.04 -4.76 1.02
N LEU A 380 -25.82 -4.23 0.08
CA LEU A 380 -27.19 -3.79 0.34
C LEU A 380 -28.09 -4.96 0.80
N PHE A 381 -27.92 -6.14 0.17
CA PHE A 381 -28.74 -7.32 0.46
C PHE A 381 -28.21 -8.17 1.63
N LEU A 382 -26.96 -8.02 2.06
CA LEU A 382 -26.46 -8.71 3.24
C LEU A 382 -27.18 -8.23 4.50
N LYS A 383 -27.88 -9.16 5.21
CA LYS A 383 -28.46 -8.84 6.52
C LYS A 383 -27.34 -8.56 7.52
N GLN A 384 -27.45 -7.47 8.27
CA GLN A 384 -26.66 -7.27 9.48
C GLN A 384 -27.06 -8.37 10.47
N ARG A 385 -26.12 -9.24 10.82
CA ARG A 385 -26.20 -10.11 12.02
C ARG A 385 -25.56 -9.41 13.19
#